data_c5af07b9a7a9d45087e454e963c66866
#
_entry.id   c5af07b9a7a9d45087e454e963c66866
#
_cell.length_a   1.000
_cell.length_b   1.000
_cell.length_c   1.000
_cell.angle_alpha   90.00
_cell.angle_beta   90.00
_cell.angle_gamma   90.00
#
_symmetry.space_group_name_H-M   'P 1'
#
loop_
_entity.id
_entity.type
_entity.pdbx_description
1 polymer ?
#
loop_
_entity_poly.entity_id
_entity_poly.type
_entity_poly.pdbx_seq_one_letter_code
_entity_poly.pdbx_strand_id
1 'polypeptide(L)'
;MGTYLLSLDQGTTSSRAILFDREQNILGVAQKEFTQFYPREGWVEHDPMEIWSSQYGVMMEVIAQSGVNPAEIAAIGITNQRETTILWDRATGRPIYNAIVWQCRRTAELVDRLRAEGLEEHILAATGLVPDAYFSATKIKWVLDHVEGAREKARRGEILFGTVDAWLLWKLTGGAIHATDVTNASRTMLFDIHALDWDDTLLSALDIPRAMLPQVRPSSEVYGYTDIQGVRIPIAGMAGDQQAALFGQGCFSPGDAKNTYGTGCFLLMNTGDKPCASRNGLLTTVAVGLDGGVQYALEGSVFVGGAVIQWLRDELRFFPESRDAEYYAQKVPDNGGVYLVPAFTGLGAPYWDMYARGILVGLTRGTRREHITRAAQESIAYQVADLVHAMEADTGLPLGQLKADGGASRDAFLMQFQADILDREVRRPAIRETTALGAAYLAGLAAGVWSGTGELRRLWRCDTAFSPAMPPEQREHLLEQWHRAVGRSRDWAR
;
A
#
# COMPACT_ATOMS: atom_id res chain seq x y z
N MET A 1 25.04 -10.01 -20.00
CA MET A 1 24.11 -9.92 -18.90
C MET A 1 22.94 -9.08 -19.39
N GLY A 2 21.70 -9.44 -19.03
CA GLY A 2 20.53 -8.64 -19.38
C GLY A 2 20.63 -7.23 -18.79
N THR A 3 20.07 -6.26 -19.49
CA THR A 3 20.16 -4.83 -19.15
C THR A 3 18.82 -4.23 -18.72
N TYR A 4 17.74 -4.99 -18.92
CA TYR A 4 16.38 -4.52 -18.64
C TYR A 4 15.78 -5.23 -17.44
N LEU A 5 14.89 -4.55 -16.77
CA LEU A 5 14.14 -5.06 -15.62
C LEU A 5 12.64 -4.96 -15.91
N LEU A 6 11.94 -6.07 -15.73
CA LEU A 6 10.51 -6.15 -15.92
C LEU A 6 9.81 -6.14 -14.56
N SER A 7 8.96 -5.16 -14.32
CA SER A 7 8.14 -5.08 -13.12
C SER A 7 6.71 -5.50 -13.43
N LEU A 8 6.16 -6.37 -12.60
CA LEU A 8 4.75 -6.75 -12.58
C LEU A 8 4.09 -6.09 -11.37
N ASP A 9 3.18 -5.18 -11.62
CA ASP A 9 2.46 -4.41 -10.61
C ASP A 9 0.98 -4.82 -10.61
N GLN A 10 0.61 -5.66 -9.67
CA GLN A 10 -0.76 -6.15 -9.51
C GLN A 10 -1.53 -5.27 -8.53
N GLY A 11 -2.15 -4.22 -9.03
CA GLY A 11 -2.99 -3.32 -8.25
C GLY A 11 -4.36 -3.92 -7.90
N THR A 12 -5.17 -3.15 -7.17
CA THR A 12 -6.52 -3.58 -6.77
C THR A 12 -7.49 -3.64 -7.94
N THR A 13 -7.36 -2.74 -8.92
CA THR A 13 -8.31 -2.62 -10.03
C THR A 13 -7.72 -2.97 -11.40
N SER A 14 -6.40 -3.08 -11.49
CA SER A 14 -5.72 -3.34 -12.74
C SER A 14 -4.39 -4.05 -12.54
N SER A 15 -4.01 -4.83 -13.54
CA SER A 15 -2.69 -5.42 -13.70
C SER A 15 -1.85 -4.54 -14.59
N ARG A 16 -0.60 -4.31 -14.22
CA ARG A 16 0.34 -3.49 -14.97
C ARG A 16 1.67 -4.20 -15.15
N ALA A 17 2.34 -3.98 -16.27
CA ALA A 17 3.72 -4.37 -16.49
C ALA A 17 4.51 -3.19 -17.04
N ILE A 18 5.71 -2.98 -16.48
CA ILE A 18 6.60 -1.87 -16.87
C ILE A 18 7.99 -2.42 -17.11
N LEU A 19 8.58 -2.05 -18.23
CA LEU A 19 9.94 -2.38 -18.58
C LEU A 19 10.85 -1.16 -18.36
N PHE A 20 11.90 -1.35 -17.54
CA PHE A 20 12.90 -0.34 -17.22
C PHE A 20 14.26 -0.71 -17.77
N ASP A 21 15.06 0.30 -18.15
CA ASP A 21 16.51 0.14 -18.33
C ASP A 21 17.25 0.36 -16.99
N ARG A 22 18.57 0.21 -17.03
CA ARG A 22 19.44 0.41 -15.87
C ARG A 22 19.44 1.86 -15.37
N GLU A 23 19.19 2.82 -16.23
CA GLU A 23 19.08 4.26 -15.94
C GLU A 23 17.67 4.65 -15.46
N GLN A 24 16.77 3.68 -15.28
CA GLN A 24 15.37 3.81 -14.86
C GLN A 24 14.43 4.43 -15.91
N ASN A 25 14.86 4.55 -17.16
CA ASN A 25 13.95 4.98 -18.20
C ASN A 25 12.88 3.92 -18.43
N ILE A 26 11.63 4.36 -18.60
CA ILE A 26 10.51 3.49 -18.95
C ILE A 26 10.53 3.25 -20.46
N LEU A 27 10.74 2.01 -20.87
CA LEU A 27 10.76 1.60 -22.28
C LEU A 27 9.38 1.16 -22.78
N GLY A 28 8.52 0.72 -21.88
CA GLY A 28 7.16 0.31 -22.21
C GLY A 28 6.30 0.16 -20.95
N VAL A 29 5.00 0.36 -21.14
CA VAL A 29 3.97 0.17 -20.10
C VAL A 29 2.78 -0.51 -20.75
N ALA A 30 2.32 -1.60 -20.16
CA ALA A 30 1.04 -2.21 -20.51
C ALA A 30 0.18 -2.30 -19.24
N GLN A 31 -1.11 -2.04 -19.37
CA GLN A 31 -2.07 -2.06 -18.26
C GLN A 31 -3.41 -2.60 -18.71
N LYS A 32 -4.05 -3.39 -17.87
CA LYS A 32 -5.38 -3.93 -18.09
C LYS A 32 -6.17 -3.96 -16.80
N GLU A 33 -7.37 -3.40 -16.81
CA GLU A 33 -8.35 -3.54 -15.74
C GLU A 33 -8.92 -4.97 -15.70
N PHE A 34 -9.39 -5.39 -14.52
CA PHE A 34 -10.07 -6.66 -14.32
C PHE A 34 -11.31 -6.49 -13.44
N THR A 35 -12.17 -7.51 -13.45
CA THR A 35 -13.50 -7.45 -12.86
C THR A 35 -13.44 -7.39 -11.34
N GLN A 36 -14.24 -6.48 -10.77
CA GLN A 36 -14.46 -6.37 -9.33
C GLN A 36 -15.83 -6.98 -9.01
N PHE A 37 -15.88 -7.89 -8.03
CA PHE A 37 -17.14 -8.52 -7.60
C PHE A 37 -17.58 -8.00 -6.24
N TYR A 38 -18.83 -7.65 -6.11
CA TYR A 38 -19.48 -7.18 -4.88
C TYR A 38 -20.69 -8.06 -4.52
N PRO A 39 -20.45 -9.33 -4.05
CA PRO A 39 -21.54 -10.30 -3.88
C PRO A 39 -22.59 -9.90 -2.85
N ARG A 40 -22.18 -9.14 -1.83
CA ARG A 40 -23.03 -8.61 -0.76
C ARG A 40 -22.47 -7.26 -0.29
N GLU A 41 -23.26 -6.52 0.49
CA GLU A 41 -22.79 -5.30 1.12
C GLU A 41 -21.52 -5.53 1.95
N GLY A 42 -20.50 -4.71 1.74
CA GLY A 42 -19.20 -4.83 2.40
C GLY A 42 -18.32 -6.00 1.94
N TRP A 43 -18.76 -6.81 0.95
CA TRP A 43 -17.98 -7.91 0.38
C TRP A 43 -17.31 -7.48 -0.91
N VAL A 44 -16.02 -7.80 -1.04
CA VAL A 44 -15.23 -7.49 -2.25
C VAL A 44 -14.42 -8.72 -2.62
N GLU A 45 -14.52 -9.14 -3.87
CA GLU A 45 -13.84 -10.33 -4.39
C GLU A 45 -13.23 -10.07 -5.77
N HIS A 46 -12.19 -10.83 -6.10
CA HIS A 46 -11.63 -10.92 -7.44
C HIS A 46 -11.58 -12.38 -7.89
N ASP A 47 -11.61 -12.61 -9.21
CA ASP A 47 -11.26 -13.92 -9.77
C ASP A 47 -9.73 -14.06 -9.85
N PRO A 48 -9.11 -15.02 -9.10
CA PRO A 48 -7.67 -15.22 -9.17
C PRO A 48 -7.17 -15.60 -10.56
N MET A 49 -8.01 -16.23 -11.37
CA MET A 49 -7.63 -16.58 -12.74
C MET A 49 -7.63 -15.36 -13.66
N GLU A 50 -8.52 -14.39 -13.43
CA GLU A 50 -8.50 -13.12 -14.14
C GLU A 50 -7.29 -12.26 -13.73
N ILE A 51 -6.93 -12.24 -12.43
CA ILE A 51 -5.66 -11.64 -11.94
C ILE A 51 -4.48 -12.24 -12.69
N TRP A 52 -4.38 -13.57 -12.75
CA TRP A 52 -3.30 -14.24 -13.46
C TRP A 52 -3.29 -13.92 -14.96
N SER A 53 -4.42 -14.08 -15.63
CA SER A 53 -4.49 -13.91 -17.09
C SER A 53 -4.24 -12.47 -17.53
N SER A 54 -4.73 -11.48 -16.77
CA SER A 54 -4.48 -10.07 -17.04
C SER A 54 -3.02 -9.70 -16.79
N GLN A 55 -2.41 -10.18 -15.67
CA GLN A 55 -1.01 -9.90 -15.37
C GLN A 55 -0.06 -10.55 -16.38
N TYR A 56 -0.32 -11.80 -16.77
CA TYR A 56 0.44 -12.47 -17.82
C TYR A 56 0.26 -11.77 -19.17
N GLY A 57 -0.96 -11.35 -19.49
CA GLY A 57 -1.27 -10.64 -20.73
C GLY A 57 -0.48 -9.32 -20.85
N VAL A 58 -0.49 -8.46 -19.83
CA VAL A 58 0.26 -7.19 -19.86
C VAL A 58 1.78 -7.41 -19.83
N MET A 59 2.26 -8.49 -19.19
CA MET A 59 3.66 -8.89 -19.24
C MET A 59 4.11 -9.19 -20.68
N MET A 60 3.34 -10.01 -21.38
CA MET A 60 3.66 -10.36 -22.79
C MET A 60 3.48 -9.15 -23.72
N GLU A 61 2.49 -8.32 -23.47
CA GLU A 61 2.21 -7.12 -24.24
C GLU A 61 3.35 -6.11 -24.17
N VAL A 62 3.86 -5.79 -22.96
CA VAL A 62 4.96 -4.82 -22.81
C VAL A 62 6.27 -5.30 -23.47
N ILE A 63 6.55 -6.60 -23.41
CA ILE A 63 7.72 -7.19 -24.09
C ILE A 63 7.56 -7.04 -25.61
N ALA A 64 6.38 -7.38 -26.15
CA ALA A 64 6.12 -7.28 -27.59
C ALA A 64 6.16 -5.82 -28.09
N GLN A 65 5.58 -4.90 -27.34
CA GLN A 65 5.53 -3.46 -27.71
C GLN A 65 6.89 -2.79 -27.65
N SER A 66 7.73 -3.15 -26.65
CA SER A 66 9.07 -2.56 -26.48
C SER A 66 10.08 -3.05 -27.52
N GLY A 67 9.82 -4.21 -28.14
CA GLY A 67 10.76 -4.86 -29.07
C GLY A 67 12.02 -5.41 -28.39
N VAL A 68 12.07 -5.44 -27.05
CA VAL A 68 13.20 -5.99 -26.29
C VAL A 68 13.23 -7.51 -26.42
N ASN A 69 14.40 -8.05 -26.69
CA ASN A 69 14.59 -9.50 -26.69
C ASN A 69 14.47 -10.02 -25.24
N PRO A 70 13.64 -11.05 -24.96
CA PRO A 70 13.53 -11.64 -23.62
C PRO A 70 14.88 -12.02 -22.99
N ALA A 71 15.88 -12.39 -23.78
CA ALA A 71 17.24 -12.70 -23.31
C ALA A 71 18.00 -11.48 -22.72
N GLU A 72 17.52 -10.27 -22.98
CA GLU A 72 18.07 -9.03 -22.44
C GLU A 72 17.38 -8.59 -21.13
N ILE A 73 16.32 -9.28 -20.70
CA ILE A 73 15.66 -9.03 -19.41
C ILE A 73 16.49 -9.72 -18.32
N ALA A 74 17.10 -8.93 -17.45
CA ALA A 74 17.94 -9.42 -16.36
C ALA A 74 17.13 -10.12 -15.27
N ALA A 75 15.95 -9.58 -14.91
CA ALA A 75 15.07 -10.15 -13.90
C ALA A 75 13.66 -9.56 -13.95
N ILE A 76 12.73 -10.27 -13.29
CA ILE A 76 11.37 -9.85 -13.04
C ILE A 76 11.20 -9.51 -11.56
N GLY A 77 10.61 -8.34 -11.25
CA GLY A 77 10.13 -7.96 -9.94
C GLY A 77 8.61 -7.99 -9.87
N ILE A 78 8.06 -8.45 -8.75
CA ILE A 78 6.61 -8.50 -8.49
C ILE A 78 6.28 -7.54 -7.36
N THR A 79 5.27 -6.71 -7.56
CA THR A 79 4.62 -5.95 -6.49
C THR A 79 3.11 -6.10 -6.62
N ASN A 80 2.40 -5.98 -5.50
CA ASN A 80 1.00 -6.35 -5.46
C ASN A 80 0.21 -5.59 -4.41
N GLN A 81 -1.11 -5.47 -4.63
CA GLN A 81 -2.06 -5.18 -3.57
C GLN A 81 -1.87 -6.18 -2.42
N ARG A 82 -1.71 -5.65 -1.21
CA ARG A 82 -1.42 -6.49 -0.02
C ARG A 82 -2.70 -7.15 0.52
N GLU A 83 -2.55 -8.08 1.45
CA GLU A 83 -3.59 -8.72 2.27
C GLU A 83 -4.67 -9.50 1.49
N THR A 84 -4.84 -9.28 0.21
CA THR A 84 -5.78 -10.03 -0.64
C THR A 84 -5.43 -11.52 -0.60
N THR A 85 -6.42 -12.33 -0.24
CA THR A 85 -6.24 -13.73 0.18
C THR A 85 -6.72 -14.67 -0.91
N ILE A 86 -5.83 -15.58 -1.34
CA ILE A 86 -6.11 -16.59 -2.37
C ILE A 86 -5.80 -17.98 -1.80
N LEU A 87 -6.73 -18.91 -1.95
CA LEU A 87 -6.53 -20.34 -1.64
C LEU A 87 -6.74 -21.16 -2.90
N TRP A 88 -5.83 -22.12 -3.16
CA TRP A 88 -5.92 -22.96 -4.34
C TRP A 88 -5.50 -24.41 -4.06
N ASP A 89 -6.01 -25.31 -4.87
CA ASP A 89 -5.63 -26.71 -4.87
C ASP A 89 -4.23 -26.90 -5.46
N ARG A 90 -3.33 -27.52 -4.71
CA ARG A 90 -1.91 -27.69 -5.05
C ARG A 90 -1.70 -28.50 -6.33
N ALA A 91 -2.51 -29.55 -6.53
CA ALA A 91 -2.33 -30.47 -7.65
C ALA A 91 -2.81 -29.88 -8.98
N THR A 92 -3.92 -29.11 -8.93
CA THR A 92 -4.57 -28.57 -10.12
C THR A 92 -4.21 -27.11 -10.38
N GLY A 93 -3.71 -26.38 -9.38
CA GLY A 93 -3.50 -24.95 -9.43
C GLY A 93 -4.80 -24.15 -9.61
N ARG A 94 -5.97 -24.72 -9.27
CA ARG A 94 -7.26 -24.04 -9.35
C ARG A 94 -7.62 -23.40 -8.02
N PRO A 95 -8.05 -22.14 -8.02
CA PRO A 95 -8.61 -21.50 -6.82
C PRO A 95 -9.81 -22.29 -6.31
N ILE A 96 -9.92 -22.44 -4.98
CA ILE A 96 -11.08 -23.10 -4.35
C ILE A 96 -12.19 -22.11 -4.01
N TYR A 97 -11.88 -20.83 -4.05
CA TYR A 97 -12.79 -19.70 -3.84
C TYR A 97 -12.22 -18.45 -4.56
N ASN A 98 -13.06 -17.44 -4.78
CA ASN A 98 -12.59 -16.13 -5.25
C ASN A 98 -11.57 -15.53 -4.27
N ALA A 99 -10.66 -14.71 -4.75
CA ALA A 99 -9.77 -13.94 -3.90
C ALA A 99 -10.58 -12.96 -3.03
N ILE A 100 -10.42 -13.05 -1.71
CA ILE A 100 -11.05 -12.10 -0.79
C ILE A 100 -10.16 -10.89 -0.66
N VAL A 101 -10.65 -9.74 -1.15
CA VAL A 101 -9.88 -8.51 -1.27
C VAL A 101 -9.65 -7.85 0.09
N TRP A 102 -8.56 -7.11 0.25
CA TRP A 102 -8.21 -6.37 1.47
C TRP A 102 -9.33 -5.44 1.98
N GLN A 103 -10.15 -4.89 1.09
CA GLN A 103 -11.30 -4.02 1.42
C GLN A 103 -12.50 -4.77 2.01
N CYS A 104 -12.53 -6.10 1.88
CA CYS A 104 -13.69 -6.91 2.26
C CYS A 104 -13.88 -6.95 3.78
N ARG A 105 -15.10 -6.67 4.25
CA ARG A 105 -15.45 -6.60 5.67
C ARG A 105 -16.19 -7.84 6.21
N ARG A 106 -16.33 -8.91 5.40
CA ARG A 106 -17.10 -10.13 5.76
C ARG A 106 -16.64 -10.82 7.04
N THR A 107 -15.40 -10.59 7.46
CA THR A 107 -14.79 -11.23 8.63
C THR A 107 -14.78 -10.35 9.88
N ALA A 108 -15.53 -9.23 9.89
CA ALA A 108 -15.57 -8.31 11.03
C ALA A 108 -15.98 -9.01 12.34
N GLU A 109 -17.04 -9.87 12.31
CA GLU A 109 -17.47 -10.63 13.48
C GLU A 109 -16.40 -11.60 14.01
N LEU A 110 -15.54 -12.12 13.13
CA LEU A 110 -14.41 -12.96 13.54
C LEU A 110 -13.36 -12.15 14.27
N VAL A 111 -13.11 -10.91 13.84
CA VAL A 111 -12.22 -9.97 14.54
C VAL A 111 -12.74 -9.65 15.94
N ASP A 112 -14.03 -9.41 16.10
CA ASP A 112 -14.64 -9.16 17.41
C ASP A 112 -14.50 -10.36 18.36
N ARG A 113 -14.58 -11.59 17.82
CA ARG A 113 -14.31 -12.82 18.59
C ARG A 113 -12.86 -12.90 19.05
N LEU A 114 -11.88 -12.60 18.18
CA LEU A 114 -10.46 -12.60 18.56
C LEU A 114 -10.17 -11.61 19.70
N ARG A 115 -10.80 -10.43 19.67
CA ARG A 115 -10.73 -9.47 20.78
C ARG A 115 -11.34 -10.00 22.06
N ALA A 116 -12.54 -10.59 21.97
CA ALA A 116 -13.23 -11.18 23.11
C ALA A 116 -12.47 -12.35 23.74
N GLU A 117 -11.70 -13.10 22.95
CA GLU A 117 -10.81 -14.18 23.37
C GLU A 117 -9.47 -13.66 23.96
N GLY A 118 -9.24 -12.34 23.96
CA GLY A 118 -8.05 -11.72 24.54
C GLY A 118 -6.79 -11.80 23.68
N LEU A 119 -6.93 -12.04 22.38
CA LEU A 119 -5.78 -12.18 21.47
C LEU A 119 -5.24 -10.84 20.94
N GLU A 120 -5.92 -9.72 21.19
CA GLU A 120 -5.54 -8.41 20.66
C GLU A 120 -4.12 -8.00 21.02
N GLU A 121 -3.75 -8.17 22.30
CA GLU A 121 -2.40 -7.82 22.78
C GLU A 121 -1.33 -8.68 22.10
N HIS A 122 -1.58 -9.99 21.94
CA HIS A 122 -0.65 -10.89 21.27
C HIS A 122 -0.51 -10.55 19.77
N ILE A 123 -1.64 -10.30 19.09
CA ILE A 123 -1.63 -9.89 17.68
C ILE A 123 -0.78 -8.64 17.50
N LEU A 124 -1.03 -7.61 18.30
CA LEU A 124 -0.27 -6.36 18.24
C LEU A 124 1.22 -6.58 18.50
N ALA A 125 1.56 -7.35 19.56
CA ALA A 125 2.94 -7.60 19.95
C ALA A 125 3.71 -8.42 18.91
N ALA A 126 3.14 -9.50 18.38
CA ALA A 126 3.82 -10.39 17.45
C ALA A 126 3.85 -9.84 16.02
N THR A 127 2.76 -9.23 15.58
CA THR A 127 2.59 -8.87 14.14
C THR A 127 2.77 -7.38 13.85
N GLY A 128 2.73 -6.52 14.87
CA GLY A 128 2.70 -5.06 14.71
C GLY A 128 1.38 -4.52 14.16
N LEU A 129 0.35 -5.36 14.02
CA LEU A 129 -0.93 -5.02 13.42
C LEU A 129 -2.04 -5.01 14.49
N VAL A 130 -3.05 -4.20 14.25
CA VAL A 130 -4.31 -4.25 15.03
C VAL A 130 -5.21 -5.36 14.51
N PRO A 131 -6.04 -6.01 15.33
CA PRO A 131 -7.06 -6.95 14.83
C PRO A 131 -8.05 -6.23 13.92
N ASP A 132 -8.02 -6.55 12.62
CA ASP A 132 -8.96 -6.01 11.64
C ASP A 132 -9.21 -6.98 10.49
N ALA A 133 -10.41 -6.93 9.89
CA ALA A 133 -10.78 -7.69 8.70
C ALA A 133 -9.96 -7.32 7.45
N TYR A 134 -9.18 -6.27 7.52
CA TYR A 134 -8.23 -5.84 6.49
C TYR A 134 -7.19 -6.92 6.18
N PHE A 135 -6.65 -7.58 7.20
CA PHE A 135 -5.55 -8.52 7.09
C PHE A 135 -5.98 -9.94 6.66
N SER A 136 -5.04 -10.77 6.19
CA SER A 136 -5.34 -12.04 5.53
C SER A 136 -5.89 -13.13 6.47
N ALA A 137 -5.45 -13.18 7.73
CA ALA A 137 -5.70 -14.29 8.66
C ALA A 137 -7.17 -14.69 8.78
N THR A 138 -8.04 -13.69 9.00
CA THR A 138 -9.49 -13.94 9.17
C THR A 138 -10.15 -14.39 7.87
N LYS A 139 -9.64 -13.95 6.72
CA LYS A 139 -10.12 -14.36 5.38
C LYS A 139 -9.75 -15.80 5.08
N ILE A 140 -8.53 -16.25 5.44
CA ILE A 140 -8.10 -17.64 5.32
C ILE A 140 -9.05 -18.53 6.13
N LYS A 141 -9.24 -18.19 7.42
CA LYS A 141 -10.16 -18.93 8.29
C LYS A 141 -11.56 -19.01 7.70
N TRP A 142 -12.06 -17.88 7.19
CA TRP A 142 -13.40 -17.82 6.59
C TRP A 142 -13.52 -18.81 5.41
N VAL A 143 -12.55 -18.86 4.50
CA VAL A 143 -12.59 -19.81 3.37
C VAL A 143 -12.54 -21.26 3.87
N LEU A 144 -11.66 -21.57 4.83
CA LEU A 144 -11.55 -22.91 5.41
C LEU A 144 -12.83 -23.36 6.13
N ASP A 145 -13.61 -22.43 6.68
CA ASP A 145 -14.87 -22.71 7.37
C ASP A 145 -16.06 -22.85 6.39
N HIS A 146 -16.00 -22.24 5.19
CA HIS A 146 -17.15 -22.17 4.28
C HIS A 146 -17.00 -23.03 3.01
N VAL A 147 -15.80 -23.50 2.70
CA VAL A 147 -15.57 -24.41 1.57
C VAL A 147 -15.44 -25.83 2.10
N GLU A 148 -16.36 -26.70 1.70
CA GLU A 148 -16.46 -28.08 2.17
C GLU A 148 -15.14 -28.87 1.95
N GLY A 149 -14.64 -29.51 3.00
CA GLY A 149 -13.41 -30.30 2.98
C GLY A 149 -12.12 -29.50 2.83
N ALA A 150 -12.17 -28.17 2.73
CA ALA A 150 -10.97 -27.33 2.54
C ALA A 150 -9.98 -27.47 3.70
N ARG A 151 -10.46 -27.48 4.95
CA ARG A 151 -9.61 -27.54 6.14
C ARG A 151 -8.84 -28.85 6.22
N GLU A 152 -9.49 -30.01 5.99
CA GLU A 152 -8.84 -31.32 5.97
C GLU A 152 -7.81 -31.43 4.86
N LYS A 153 -8.10 -30.91 3.69
CA LYS A 153 -7.15 -30.82 2.58
C LYS A 153 -5.97 -29.91 2.90
N ALA A 154 -6.23 -28.77 3.55
CA ALA A 154 -5.18 -27.85 3.99
C ALA A 154 -4.23 -28.49 5.01
N ARG A 155 -4.76 -29.28 5.98
CA ARG A 155 -3.96 -30.05 6.94
C ARG A 155 -3.04 -31.07 6.27
N ARG A 156 -3.45 -31.63 5.11
CA ARG A 156 -2.62 -32.53 4.30
C ARG A 156 -1.69 -31.81 3.33
N GLY A 157 -1.71 -30.46 3.31
CA GLY A 157 -0.90 -29.65 2.38
C GLY A 157 -1.39 -29.72 0.92
N GLU A 158 -2.64 -30.13 0.70
CA GLU A 158 -3.27 -30.21 -0.63
C GLU A 158 -3.87 -28.86 -1.06
N ILE A 159 -4.21 -27.99 -0.11
CA ILE A 159 -4.62 -26.60 -0.35
C ILE A 159 -3.48 -25.69 0.09
N LEU A 160 -3.16 -24.73 -0.77
CA LEU A 160 -2.18 -23.70 -0.51
C LEU A 160 -2.86 -22.35 -0.32
N PHE A 161 -2.24 -21.51 0.51
CA PHE A 161 -2.57 -20.09 0.69
C PHE A 161 -1.47 -19.21 0.10
N GLY A 162 -1.85 -18.07 -0.42
CA GLY A 162 -0.96 -16.97 -0.74
C GLY A 162 -1.67 -15.64 -0.80
N THR A 163 -0.91 -14.59 -0.59
CA THR A 163 -1.20 -13.28 -1.09
C THR A 163 -0.96 -13.25 -2.59
N VAL A 164 -1.26 -12.14 -3.25
CA VAL A 164 -1.23 -12.07 -4.73
C VAL A 164 0.17 -12.36 -5.31
N ASP A 165 1.23 -11.94 -4.61
CA ASP A 165 2.62 -12.24 -4.99
C ASP A 165 2.90 -13.75 -5.05
N ALA A 166 2.52 -14.48 -4.01
CA ALA A 166 2.71 -15.93 -3.94
C ALA A 166 1.89 -16.66 -5.02
N TRP A 167 0.68 -16.17 -5.32
CA TRP A 167 -0.14 -16.68 -6.42
C TRP A 167 0.53 -16.46 -7.78
N LEU A 168 1.01 -15.24 -8.05
CA LEU A 168 1.70 -14.92 -9.30
C LEU A 168 3.00 -15.71 -9.45
N LEU A 169 3.80 -15.82 -8.38
CA LEU A 169 5.02 -16.62 -8.36
C LEU A 169 4.71 -18.10 -8.66
N TRP A 170 3.69 -18.67 -8.00
CA TRP A 170 3.23 -20.03 -8.26
C TRP A 170 2.87 -20.24 -9.73
N LYS A 171 2.10 -19.34 -10.31
CA LYS A 171 1.68 -19.41 -11.72
C LYS A 171 2.85 -19.25 -12.70
N LEU A 172 3.73 -18.28 -12.47
CA LEU A 172 4.89 -18.00 -13.31
C LEU A 172 5.90 -19.15 -13.31
N THR A 173 6.02 -19.87 -12.19
CA THR A 173 6.95 -21.02 -12.06
C THR A 173 6.30 -22.36 -12.39
N GLY A 174 5.08 -22.38 -12.93
CA GLY A 174 4.36 -23.61 -13.26
C GLY A 174 4.06 -24.50 -12.06
N GLY A 175 3.88 -23.92 -10.88
CA GLY A 175 3.58 -24.64 -9.63
C GLY A 175 4.82 -25.15 -8.88
N ALA A 176 6.02 -24.76 -9.29
CA ALA A 176 7.26 -25.24 -8.67
C ALA A 176 7.60 -24.54 -7.35
N ILE A 177 7.26 -23.24 -7.21
CA ILE A 177 7.66 -22.43 -6.05
C ILE A 177 6.43 -21.88 -5.34
N HIS A 178 6.32 -22.20 -4.04
CA HIS A 178 5.32 -21.65 -3.15
C HIS A 178 6.02 -20.82 -2.06
N ALA A 179 6.20 -19.54 -2.33
CA ALA A 179 6.88 -18.59 -1.45
C ALA A 179 6.21 -17.22 -1.50
N THR A 180 6.44 -16.44 -0.47
CA THR A 180 6.10 -15.01 -0.34
C THR A 180 7.30 -14.26 0.21
N ASP A 181 7.28 -12.94 0.16
CA ASP A 181 8.31 -12.14 0.81
C ASP A 181 7.90 -11.69 2.22
N VAL A 182 8.90 -11.25 2.99
CA VAL A 182 8.70 -10.76 4.38
C VAL A 182 7.73 -9.58 4.46
N THR A 183 7.63 -8.75 3.41
CA THR A 183 6.73 -7.59 3.43
C THR A 183 5.28 -8.01 3.29
N ASN A 184 4.95 -8.92 2.37
CA ASN A 184 3.62 -9.49 2.22
C ASN A 184 3.25 -10.38 3.42
N ALA A 185 4.19 -11.20 3.93
CA ALA A 185 3.98 -12.01 5.12
C ALA A 185 3.58 -11.15 6.32
N SER A 186 4.25 -10.01 6.53
CA SER A 186 3.96 -9.08 7.64
C SER A 186 2.56 -8.46 7.58
N ARG A 187 1.83 -8.60 6.46
CA ARG A 187 0.46 -8.08 6.30
C ARG A 187 -0.62 -9.14 6.52
N THR A 188 -0.24 -10.35 6.87
CA THR A 188 -1.20 -11.46 7.01
C THR A 188 -1.90 -11.52 8.36
N MET A 189 -1.38 -10.85 9.40
CA MET A 189 -1.78 -11.03 10.80
C MET A 189 -1.53 -12.46 11.33
N LEU A 190 -0.56 -13.15 10.71
CA LEU A 190 -0.09 -14.50 11.10
C LEU A 190 1.42 -14.57 11.26
N PHE A 191 2.13 -13.53 10.89
CA PHE A 191 3.59 -13.50 10.83
C PHE A 191 4.17 -12.72 12.00
N ASP A 192 5.03 -13.38 12.78
CA ASP A 192 5.80 -12.72 13.84
C ASP A 192 6.94 -11.93 13.21
N ILE A 193 6.84 -10.60 13.28
CA ILE A 193 7.82 -9.68 12.69
C ILE A 193 9.14 -9.65 13.43
N HIS A 194 9.24 -10.21 14.65
CA HIS A 194 10.46 -10.32 15.43
C HIS A 194 11.20 -11.62 15.14
N ALA A 195 10.46 -12.74 15.11
CA ALA A 195 11.00 -14.06 14.77
C ALA A 195 11.22 -14.25 13.27
N LEU A 196 10.56 -13.44 12.42
CA LEU A 196 10.52 -13.54 10.96
C LEU A 196 10.02 -14.91 10.48
N ASP A 197 9.01 -15.44 11.18
CA ASP A 197 8.34 -16.71 10.85
C ASP A 197 6.84 -16.62 11.20
N TRP A 198 6.09 -17.62 10.77
CA TRP A 198 4.68 -17.75 11.09
C TRP A 198 4.46 -17.99 12.60
N ASP A 199 3.54 -17.26 13.21
CA ASP A 199 3.21 -17.37 14.63
C ASP A 199 2.31 -18.56 14.91
N ASP A 200 2.84 -19.59 15.61
CA ASP A 200 2.10 -20.81 15.91
C ASP A 200 0.91 -20.60 16.86
N THR A 201 0.94 -19.56 17.71
CA THR A 201 -0.18 -19.20 18.59
C THR A 201 -1.36 -18.72 17.76
N LEU A 202 -1.13 -17.82 16.80
CA LEU A 202 -2.15 -17.30 15.90
C LEU A 202 -2.66 -18.36 14.95
N LEU A 203 -1.77 -19.21 14.41
CA LEU A 203 -2.17 -20.35 13.59
C LEU A 203 -3.09 -21.31 14.35
N SER A 204 -2.75 -21.61 15.61
CA SER A 204 -3.56 -22.48 16.46
C SER A 204 -4.91 -21.85 16.80
N ALA A 205 -4.93 -20.58 17.20
CA ALA A 205 -6.16 -19.87 17.57
C ALA A 205 -7.15 -19.75 16.40
N LEU A 206 -6.65 -19.62 15.18
CA LEU A 206 -7.46 -19.52 13.97
C LEU A 206 -7.71 -20.88 13.29
N ASP A 207 -7.10 -21.97 13.81
CA ASP A 207 -7.10 -23.31 13.21
C ASP A 207 -6.68 -23.28 11.73
N ILE A 208 -5.56 -22.57 11.46
CA ILE A 208 -4.94 -22.47 10.13
C ILE A 208 -3.75 -23.43 10.07
N PRO A 209 -3.80 -24.46 9.21
CA PRO A 209 -2.71 -25.42 9.08
C PRO A 209 -1.44 -24.78 8.52
N ARG A 210 -0.30 -24.90 9.22
CA ARG A 210 1.01 -24.38 8.74
C ARG A 210 1.41 -24.95 7.37
N ALA A 211 0.98 -26.20 7.05
CA ALA A 211 1.30 -26.86 5.79
C ALA A 211 0.76 -26.16 4.53
N MET A 212 -0.22 -25.26 4.68
CA MET A 212 -0.77 -24.49 3.57
C MET A 212 -0.07 -23.14 3.32
N LEU A 213 0.82 -22.73 4.22
CA LEU A 213 1.46 -21.40 4.18
C LEU A 213 2.69 -21.42 3.27
N PRO A 214 2.97 -20.30 2.55
CA PRO A 214 4.17 -20.21 1.71
C PRO A 214 5.44 -20.09 2.55
N GLN A 215 6.57 -20.46 1.97
CA GLN A 215 7.88 -20.16 2.53
C GLN A 215 8.09 -18.64 2.50
N VAL A 216 8.47 -18.06 3.63
CA VAL A 216 8.79 -16.63 3.71
C VAL A 216 10.27 -16.43 3.35
N ARG A 217 10.55 -15.48 2.45
CA ARG A 217 11.89 -15.22 1.91
C ARG A 217 12.18 -13.72 1.88
N PRO A 218 13.46 -13.30 1.73
CA PRO A 218 13.82 -11.89 1.54
C PRO A 218 13.13 -11.27 0.33
N SER A 219 12.92 -9.96 0.35
CA SER A 219 12.27 -9.23 -0.76
C SER A 219 13.13 -9.17 -2.04
N SER A 220 14.46 -9.25 -1.89
CA SER A 220 15.43 -9.25 -2.99
C SER A 220 16.21 -10.55 -2.99
N GLU A 221 15.75 -11.54 -3.76
CA GLU A 221 16.31 -12.88 -3.88
C GLU A 221 15.80 -13.53 -5.15
N VAL A 222 16.58 -14.41 -5.77
CA VAL A 222 16.10 -15.22 -6.90
C VAL A 222 15.16 -16.31 -6.37
N TYR A 223 13.85 -16.10 -6.50
CA TYR A 223 12.82 -17.05 -6.07
C TYR A 223 12.72 -18.27 -6.96
N GLY A 224 12.86 -18.07 -8.26
CA GLY A 224 12.71 -19.10 -9.28
C GLY A 224 12.83 -18.48 -10.68
N TYR A 225 12.37 -19.21 -11.67
CA TYR A 225 12.47 -18.81 -13.07
C TYR A 225 11.14 -19.02 -13.78
N THR A 226 10.85 -18.15 -14.73
CA THR A 226 9.76 -18.32 -15.69
C THR A 226 10.34 -18.46 -17.11
N ASP A 227 9.64 -19.19 -17.98
CA ASP A 227 10.00 -19.29 -19.39
C ASP A 227 9.17 -18.29 -20.21
N ILE A 228 9.86 -17.44 -20.94
CA ILE A 228 9.24 -16.50 -21.88
C ILE A 228 9.90 -16.74 -23.24
N GLN A 229 9.15 -17.32 -24.17
CA GLN A 229 9.61 -17.62 -25.54
C GLN A 229 10.91 -18.47 -25.58
N GLY A 230 11.04 -19.43 -24.66
CA GLY A 230 12.21 -20.30 -24.56
C GLY A 230 13.39 -19.70 -23.79
N VAL A 231 13.22 -18.51 -23.22
CA VAL A 231 14.23 -17.85 -22.38
C VAL A 231 13.84 -17.97 -20.92
N ARG A 232 14.73 -18.51 -20.09
CA ARG A 232 14.55 -18.60 -18.64
C ARG A 232 14.94 -17.28 -17.97
N ILE A 233 13.95 -16.56 -17.46
CA ILE A 233 14.14 -15.26 -16.79
C ILE A 233 13.95 -15.44 -15.28
N PRO A 234 14.87 -14.96 -14.42
CA PRO A 234 14.71 -15.05 -12.98
C PRO A 234 13.61 -14.12 -12.48
N ILE A 235 12.80 -14.61 -11.53
CA ILE A 235 11.91 -13.81 -10.69
C ILE A 235 12.71 -13.53 -9.42
N ALA A 236 13.10 -12.27 -9.21
CA ALA A 236 14.17 -11.94 -8.27
C ALA A 236 13.83 -10.79 -7.30
N GLY A 237 12.63 -10.27 -7.33
CA GLY A 237 12.16 -9.25 -6.39
C GLY A 237 10.68 -9.41 -6.09
N MET A 238 10.29 -9.31 -4.83
CA MET A 238 8.88 -9.25 -4.40
C MET A 238 8.72 -8.28 -3.25
N ALA A 239 7.66 -7.48 -3.29
CA ALA A 239 7.23 -6.65 -2.16
C ALA A 239 5.77 -6.23 -2.31
N GLY A 240 5.08 -6.02 -1.19
CA GLY A 240 3.79 -5.36 -1.17
C GLY A 240 3.88 -3.94 -1.75
N ASP A 241 2.80 -3.46 -2.36
CA ASP A 241 2.77 -2.22 -3.14
C ASP A 241 3.31 -1.00 -2.38
N GLN A 242 2.93 -0.84 -1.11
CA GLN A 242 3.36 0.31 -0.32
C GLN A 242 4.83 0.22 0.10
N GLN A 243 5.33 -0.99 0.38
CA GLN A 243 6.73 -1.26 0.66
C GLN A 243 7.59 -1.10 -0.60
N ALA A 244 7.11 -1.59 -1.74
CA ALA A 244 7.77 -1.37 -3.02
C ALA A 244 7.86 0.14 -3.35
N ALA A 245 6.79 0.90 -3.11
CA ALA A 245 6.81 2.35 -3.30
C ALA A 245 7.81 3.05 -2.35
N LEU A 246 7.89 2.63 -1.08
CA LEU A 246 8.89 3.14 -0.13
C LEU A 246 10.31 2.89 -0.65
N PHE A 247 10.58 1.68 -1.14
CA PHE A 247 11.86 1.30 -1.70
C PHE A 247 12.17 2.04 -3.01
N GLY A 248 11.19 2.14 -3.92
CA GLY A 248 11.32 2.88 -5.19
C GLY A 248 11.50 4.39 -5.01
N GLN A 249 11.00 4.94 -3.92
CA GLN A 249 11.28 6.32 -3.50
C GLN A 249 12.69 6.49 -2.91
N GLY A 250 13.48 5.41 -2.77
CA GLY A 250 14.82 5.49 -2.17
C GLY A 250 14.79 5.84 -0.69
N CYS A 251 13.78 5.41 0.04
CA CYS A 251 13.64 5.57 1.49
C CYS A 251 14.38 4.45 2.22
N PHE A 252 15.71 4.50 2.21
CA PHE A 252 16.57 3.42 2.68
C PHE A 252 17.13 3.63 4.10
N SER A 253 16.88 4.78 4.70
CA SER A 253 17.41 5.13 6.03
C SER A 253 16.29 5.41 7.02
N PRO A 254 16.53 5.18 8.33
CA PRO A 254 15.58 5.57 9.37
C PRO A 254 15.21 7.07 9.27
N GLY A 255 13.91 7.36 9.37
CA GLY A 255 13.36 8.70 9.18
C GLY A 255 13.03 9.08 7.73
N ASP A 256 13.49 8.30 6.73
CA ASP A 256 13.02 8.47 5.34
C ASP A 256 11.55 8.07 5.25
N ALA A 257 10.71 8.90 4.63
CA ALA A 257 9.30 8.65 4.49
C ALA A 257 8.75 8.98 3.10
N LYS A 258 7.72 8.23 2.72
CA LYS A 258 6.94 8.51 1.52
C LYS A 258 5.45 8.54 1.82
N ASN A 259 4.71 9.34 1.09
CA ASN A 259 3.25 9.28 1.09
C ASN A 259 2.71 9.12 -0.33
N THR A 260 1.89 8.09 -0.54
CA THR A 260 1.17 7.90 -1.80
C THR A 260 -0.20 8.56 -1.70
N TYR A 261 -0.41 9.61 -2.48
CA TYR A 261 -1.65 10.38 -2.55
C TYR A 261 -2.57 9.80 -3.63
N GLY A 262 -3.38 8.83 -3.24
CA GLY A 262 -4.39 8.17 -4.09
C GLY A 262 -5.82 8.51 -3.66
N THR A 263 -6.75 7.57 -3.81
CA THR A 263 -8.12 7.64 -3.26
C THR A 263 -8.08 7.86 -1.75
N GLY A 264 -7.23 7.11 -1.04
CA GLY A 264 -6.71 7.42 0.29
C GLY A 264 -5.25 7.86 0.23
N CYS A 265 -4.62 8.08 1.40
CA CYS A 265 -3.18 8.29 1.49
C CYS A 265 -2.55 7.19 2.33
N PHE A 266 -1.38 6.72 1.88
CA PHE A 266 -0.60 5.70 2.58
C PHE A 266 0.80 6.23 2.86
N LEU A 267 1.01 6.59 4.13
CA LEU A 267 2.27 7.12 4.63
C LEU A 267 3.07 5.99 5.27
N LEU A 268 4.31 5.79 4.82
CA LEU A 268 5.26 4.88 5.43
C LEU A 268 6.54 5.63 5.79
N MET A 269 7.04 5.40 7.01
CA MET A 269 8.33 5.88 7.47
C MET A 269 9.24 4.70 7.81
N ASN A 270 10.41 4.64 7.22
CA ASN A 270 11.43 3.64 7.55
C ASN A 270 11.92 3.87 8.99
N THR A 271 11.90 2.84 9.83
CA THR A 271 12.32 2.89 11.24
C THR A 271 13.66 2.19 11.49
N GLY A 272 14.28 1.63 10.44
CA GLY A 272 15.56 0.92 10.53
C GLY A 272 15.41 -0.57 10.83
N ASP A 273 16.39 -1.13 11.50
CA ASP A 273 16.56 -2.57 11.76
C ASP A 273 15.76 -3.09 12.97
N LYS A 274 14.99 -2.24 13.62
CA LYS A 274 14.16 -2.61 14.77
C LYS A 274 12.72 -2.19 14.58
N PRO A 275 11.75 -3.06 14.90
CA PRO A 275 10.35 -2.70 14.88
C PRO A 275 10.06 -1.63 15.94
N CYS A 276 9.26 -0.64 15.58
CA CYS A 276 8.80 0.42 16.47
C CYS A 276 7.34 0.16 16.83
N ALA A 277 7.07 -0.16 18.09
CA ALA A 277 5.71 -0.29 18.58
C ALA A 277 5.03 1.09 18.66
N SER A 278 3.94 1.27 17.93
CA SER A 278 3.19 2.53 17.94
C SER A 278 2.28 2.64 19.18
N ARG A 279 2.27 3.84 19.79
CA ARG A 279 1.32 4.23 20.85
C ARG A 279 0.23 5.16 20.31
N ASN A 280 0.37 5.58 19.06
CA ASN A 280 -0.51 6.51 18.37
C ASN A 280 -1.36 5.83 17.28
N GLY A 281 -1.56 4.50 17.38
CA GLY A 281 -2.45 3.77 16.48
C GLY A 281 -1.90 3.54 15.06
N LEU A 282 -0.59 3.65 14.86
CA LEU A 282 0.05 3.30 13.59
C LEU A 282 0.32 1.80 13.53
N LEU A 283 0.50 1.28 12.32
CA LEU A 283 0.87 -0.11 12.11
C LEU A 283 2.39 -0.24 12.00
N THR A 284 2.95 -1.27 12.63
CA THR A 284 4.34 -1.68 12.39
C THR A 284 4.37 -2.79 11.34
N THR A 285 5.23 -2.66 10.35
CA THR A 285 5.33 -3.64 9.26
C THR A 285 6.78 -3.82 8.84
N VAL A 286 7.10 -4.93 8.17
CA VAL A 286 8.40 -5.09 7.53
C VAL A 286 8.44 -4.21 6.28
N ALA A 287 9.45 -3.36 6.16
CA ALA A 287 9.64 -2.47 5.01
C ALA A 287 10.32 -3.17 3.84
N VAL A 288 11.32 -3.99 4.12
CA VAL A 288 12.07 -4.75 3.12
C VAL A 288 12.93 -5.81 3.78
N GLY A 289 13.14 -6.93 3.09
CA GLY A 289 14.16 -7.93 3.41
C GLY A 289 15.26 -7.94 2.34
N LEU A 290 16.49 -7.73 2.75
CA LEU A 290 17.68 -7.76 1.89
C LEU A 290 18.72 -8.72 2.47
N ASP A 291 19.81 -8.99 1.74
CA ASP A 291 20.97 -9.68 2.27
C ASP A 291 21.47 -8.96 3.54
N GLY A 292 21.41 -9.66 4.67
CA GLY A 292 21.86 -9.13 5.97
C GLY A 292 20.75 -8.72 6.93
N GLY A 293 19.47 -8.86 6.57
CA GLY A 293 18.35 -8.66 7.49
C GLY A 293 17.15 -7.92 6.93
N VAL A 294 16.28 -7.48 7.82
CA VAL A 294 15.08 -6.72 7.47
C VAL A 294 15.17 -5.29 7.99
N GLN A 295 14.46 -4.41 7.30
CA GLN A 295 14.11 -3.09 7.82
C GLN A 295 12.61 -3.03 8.07
N TYR A 296 12.23 -2.18 9.03
CA TYR A 296 10.84 -1.99 9.44
C TYR A 296 10.34 -0.61 9.04
N ALA A 297 9.02 -0.46 9.04
CA ALA A 297 8.37 0.83 8.84
C ALA A 297 7.17 0.98 9.79
N LEU A 298 6.88 2.21 10.16
CA LEU A 298 5.55 2.61 10.61
C LEU A 298 4.69 2.97 9.41
N GLU A 299 3.44 2.51 9.42
CA GLU A 299 2.44 2.81 8.40
C GLU A 299 1.23 3.48 9.02
N GLY A 300 0.81 4.61 8.42
CA GLY A 300 -0.44 5.27 8.69
C GLY A 300 -1.27 5.42 7.41
N SER A 301 -2.59 5.21 7.52
CA SER A 301 -3.51 5.28 6.40
C SER A 301 -4.55 6.36 6.61
N VAL A 302 -4.71 7.24 5.63
CA VAL A 302 -5.81 8.18 5.48
C VAL A 302 -6.83 7.54 4.54
N PHE A 303 -8.04 7.26 5.03
CA PHE A 303 -9.06 6.55 4.24
C PHE A 303 -9.62 7.39 3.10
N VAL A 304 -9.75 8.69 3.31
CA VAL A 304 -10.30 9.63 2.34
C VAL A 304 -9.26 10.70 2.01
N GLY A 305 -8.45 10.42 1.00
CA GLY A 305 -7.52 11.37 0.37
C GLY A 305 -8.16 12.01 -0.87
N GLY A 306 -7.68 11.68 -2.06
CA GLY A 306 -8.24 12.18 -3.33
C GLY A 306 -9.72 11.88 -3.54
N ALA A 307 -10.29 10.93 -2.79
CA ALA A 307 -11.73 10.64 -2.81
C ALA A 307 -12.60 11.84 -2.45
N VAL A 308 -12.14 12.75 -1.58
CA VAL A 308 -12.89 13.97 -1.26
C VAL A 308 -13.03 14.88 -2.48
N ILE A 309 -12.01 14.94 -3.33
CA ILE A 309 -12.05 15.73 -4.57
C ILE A 309 -12.98 15.07 -5.60
N GLN A 310 -12.95 13.74 -5.69
CA GLN A 310 -13.90 13.00 -6.53
C GLN A 310 -15.34 13.23 -6.06
N TRP A 311 -15.60 13.20 -4.76
CA TRP A 311 -16.91 13.51 -4.20
C TRP A 311 -17.40 14.93 -4.54
N LEU A 312 -16.53 15.94 -4.46
CA LEU A 312 -16.87 17.31 -4.88
C LEU A 312 -17.19 17.39 -6.37
N ARG A 313 -16.50 16.61 -7.22
CA ARG A 313 -16.74 16.53 -8.66
C ARG A 313 -18.04 15.79 -8.99
N ASP A 314 -18.21 14.59 -8.48
CA ASP A 314 -19.24 13.64 -8.90
C ASP A 314 -20.59 13.92 -8.27
N GLU A 315 -20.61 14.19 -6.95
CA GLU A 315 -21.84 14.39 -6.19
C GLU A 315 -22.24 15.87 -6.10
N LEU A 316 -21.29 16.74 -5.75
CA LEU A 316 -21.59 18.17 -5.62
C LEU A 316 -21.43 18.95 -6.93
N ARG A 317 -20.79 18.35 -7.94
CA ARG A 317 -20.61 18.91 -9.28
C ARG A 317 -19.97 20.30 -9.29
N PHE A 318 -19.00 20.50 -8.42
CA PHE A 318 -18.31 21.78 -8.29
C PHE A 318 -17.43 22.11 -9.50
N PHE A 319 -16.90 21.07 -10.15
CA PHE A 319 -16.06 21.17 -11.34
C PHE A 319 -16.19 19.88 -12.21
N PRO A 320 -15.89 19.95 -13.51
CA PRO A 320 -16.02 18.79 -14.40
C PRO A 320 -14.92 17.74 -14.22
N GLU A 321 -13.69 18.16 -13.85
CA GLU A 321 -12.55 17.26 -13.71
C GLU A 321 -11.82 17.48 -12.36
N SER A 322 -11.31 16.41 -11.77
CA SER A 322 -10.61 16.48 -10.46
C SER A 322 -9.39 17.43 -10.49
N ARG A 323 -8.72 17.56 -11.64
CA ARG A 323 -7.59 18.49 -11.79
C ARG A 323 -7.98 19.96 -11.68
N ASP A 324 -9.25 20.28 -11.89
CA ASP A 324 -9.73 21.68 -11.78
C ASP A 324 -9.80 22.15 -10.31
N ALA A 325 -9.73 21.21 -9.35
CA ALA A 325 -9.76 21.54 -7.93
C ALA A 325 -8.64 22.52 -7.54
N GLU A 326 -7.44 22.34 -8.07
CA GLU A 326 -6.29 23.23 -7.86
C GLU A 326 -6.63 24.67 -8.27
N TYR A 327 -7.18 24.85 -9.46
CA TYR A 327 -7.58 26.18 -9.97
C TYR A 327 -8.64 26.84 -9.08
N TYR A 328 -9.64 26.07 -8.62
CA TYR A 328 -10.67 26.62 -7.73
C TYR A 328 -10.13 26.97 -6.35
N ALA A 329 -9.27 26.14 -5.77
CA ALA A 329 -8.65 26.42 -4.47
C ALA A 329 -7.80 27.70 -4.48
N GLN A 330 -7.12 27.98 -5.58
CA GLN A 330 -6.27 29.16 -5.73
C GLN A 330 -7.05 30.46 -5.99
N LYS A 331 -8.36 30.39 -6.27
CA LYS A 331 -9.20 31.60 -6.45
C LYS A 331 -9.52 32.36 -5.17
N VAL A 332 -9.19 31.80 -4.04
CA VAL A 332 -9.40 32.41 -2.73
C VAL A 332 -8.08 32.46 -1.96
N PRO A 333 -7.82 33.53 -1.18
CA PRO A 333 -6.55 33.68 -0.48
C PRO A 333 -6.37 32.66 0.65
N ASP A 334 -7.47 32.21 1.24
CA ASP A 334 -7.53 31.24 2.33
C ASP A 334 -8.84 30.43 2.28
N ASN A 335 -9.05 29.53 3.23
CA ASN A 335 -10.27 28.73 3.32
C ASN A 335 -11.49 29.49 3.89
N GLY A 336 -11.36 30.76 4.24
CA GLY A 336 -12.42 31.58 4.84
C GLY A 336 -12.93 31.08 6.20
N GLY A 337 -12.09 30.34 6.93
CA GLY A 337 -12.43 29.69 8.20
C GLY A 337 -13.25 28.39 8.02
N VAL A 338 -13.34 27.88 6.80
CA VAL A 338 -14.06 26.63 6.49
C VAL A 338 -13.12 25.45 6.63
N TYR A 339 -13.55 24.42 7.37
CA TYR A 339 -12.86 23.14 7.49
C TYR A 339 -13.78 22.01 7.08
N LEU A 340 -13.26 21.09 6.27
CA LEU A 340 -13.94 19.87 5.87
C LEU A 340 -13.18 18.69 6.45
N VAL A 341 -13.85 17.89 7.30
CA VAL A 341 -13.32 16.60 7.79
C VAL A 341 -13.96 15.49 6.96
N PRO A 342 -13.22 14.82 6.06
CA PRO A 342 -13.81 13.90 5.11
C PRO A 342 -13.96 12.47 5.69
N ALA A 343 -14.54 12.33 6.86
CA ALA A 343 -14.74 11.06 7.55
C ALA A 343 -15.91 10.25 6.95
N PHE A 344 -15.94 10.04 5.63
CA PHE A 344 -17.08 9.38 4.94
C PHE A 344 -17.29 7.93 5.40
N THR A 345 -16.22 7.25 5.76
CA THR A 345 -16.21 5.87 6.27
C THR A 345 -15.57 5.76 7.66
N GLY A 346 -15.63 6.84 8.44
CA GLY A 346 -14.90 6.98 9.70
C GLY A 346 -13.51 7.59 9.50
N LEU A 347 -12.77 7.68 10.58
CA LEU A 347 -11.39 8.16 10.61
C LEU A 347 -10.43 6.99 10.86
N GLY A 348 -9.34 6.93 10.10
CA GLY A 348 -8.22 6.02 10.30
C GLY A 348 -7.25 6.51 11.38
N ALA A 349 -5.99 6.09 11.29
CA ALA A 349 -4.94 6.54 12.18
C ALA A 349 -4.79 8.08 12.15
N PRO A 350 -4.47 8.73 13.28
CA PRO A 350 -4.29 8.16 14.61
C PRO A 350 -5.59 8.03 15.42
N TYR A 351 -6.74 8.39 14.86
CA TYR A 351 -8.02 8.57 15.58
C TYR A 351 -8.80 7.27 15.79
N TRP A 352 -8.81 6.36 14.81
CA TRP A 352 -9.50 5.07 14.80
C TRP A 352 -10.97 5.15 15.25
N ASP A 353 -11.71 6.10 14.67
CA ASP A 353 -13.12 6.32 14.97
C ASP A 353 -14.00 5.91 13.78
N MET A 354 -14.60 4.71 13.87
CA MET A 354 -15.51 4.18 12.86
C MET A 354 -16.90 4.88 12.87
N TYR A 355 -17.22 5.61 13.94
CA TYR A 355 -18.46 6.35 14.09
C TYR A 355 -18.35 7.81 13.66
N ALA A 356 -17.16 8.32 13.42
CA ALA A 356 -16.97 9.62 12.82
C ALA A 356 -17.67 9.70 11.45
N ARG A 357 -18.20 10.88 11.13
CA ARG A 357 -18.77 11.18 9.81
C ARG A 357 -18.25 12.49 9.28
N GLY A 358 -18.30 12.61 7.94
CA GLY A 358 -17.87 13.83 7.26
C GLY A 358 -18.65 15.05 7.75
N ILE A 359 -17.92 16.13 8.05
CA ILE A 359 -18.53 17.41 8.45
C ILE A 359 -17.88 18.57 7.69
N LEU A 360 -18.66 19.63 7.53
CA LEU A 360 -18.22 20.92 7.02
C LEU A 360 -18.58 21.98 8.06
N VAL A 361 -17.58 22.68 8.60
CA VAL A 361 -17.75 23.70 9.65
C VAL A 361 -17.20 25.05 9.21
N GLY A 362 -17.57 26.12 9.91
CA GLY A 362 -17.07 27.47 9.64
C GLY A 362 -17.79 28.21 8.51
N LEU A 363 -18.93 27.70 8.04
CA LEU A 363 -19.71 28.33 6.96
C LEU A 363 -20.27 29.68 7.38
N THR A 364 -20.13 30.65 6.49
CA THR A 364 -20.76 31.96 6.58
C THR A 364 -21.53 32.27 5.30
N ARG A 365 -22.30 33.34 5.26
CA ARG A 365 -23.01 33.77 4.03
C ARG A 365 -22.06 34.08 2.87
N GLY A 366 -20.81 34.41 3.17
CA GLY A 366 -19.76 34.69 2.17
C GLY A 366 -19.02 33.45 1.68
N THR A 367 -19.29 32.27 2.23
CA THR A 367 -18.64 31.03 1.81
C THR A 367 -19.09 30.65 0.41
N ARG A 368 -18.10 30.36 -0.44
CA ARG A 368 -18.29 29.94 -1.84
C ARG A 368 -17.72 28.56 -2.04
N ARG A 369 -18.03 27.94 -3.19
CA ARG A 369 -17.48 26.61 -3.57
C ARG A 369 -15.95 26.58 -3.57
N GLU A 370 -15.30 27.70 -3.90
CA GLU A 370 -13.84 27.84 -3.91
C GLU A 370 -13.25 27.63 -2.50
N HIS A 371 -13.89 28.17 -1.46
CA HIS A 371 -13.49 27.97 -0.07
C HIS A 371 -13.65 26.48 0.34
N ILE A 372 -14.76 25.87 -0.07
CA ILE A 372 -15.02 24.43 0.22
C ILE A 372 -14.03 23.54 -0.52
N THR A 373 -13.74 23.85 -1.80
CA THR A 373 -12.74 23.10 -2.59
C THR A 373 -11.36 23.21 -1.96
N ARG A 374 -10.98 24.40 -1.52
CA ARG A 374 -9.71 24.63 -0.80
C ARG A 374 -9.68 23.86 0.51
N ALA A 375 -10.71 23.96 1.33
CA ALA A 375 -10.80 23.22 2.58
C ALA A 375 -10.73 21.70 2.38
N ALA A 376 -11.24 21.18 1.27
CA ALA A 376 -11.12 19.76 0.91
C ALA A 376 -9.68 19.36 0.57
N GLN A 377 -8.95 20.16 -0.20
CA GLN A 377 -7.54 19.90 -0.47
C GLN A 377 -6.68 20.03 0.79
N GLU A 378 -6.90 21.09 1.57
CA GLU A 378 -6.21 21.30 2.86
C GLU A 378 -6.46 20.12 3.81
N SER A 379 -7.66 19.52 3.82
CA SER A 379 -8.01 18.38 4.67
C SER A 379 -7.14 17.15 4.39
N ILE A 380 -6.72 16.94 3.15
CA ILE A 380 -5.81 15.84 2.79
C ILE A 380 -4.45 16.07 3.47
N ALA A 381 -3.93 17.29 3.38
CA ALA A 381 -2.64 17.64 3.96
C ALA A 381 -2.65 17.61 5.49
N TYR A 382 -3.73 18.05 6.13
CA TYR A 382 -3.88 17.97 7.59
C TYR A 382 -3.87 16.54 8.10
N GLN A 383 -4.62 15.63 7.46
CA GLN A 383 -4.63 14.21 7.84
C GLN A 383 -3.25 13.57 7.72
N VAL A 384 -2.49 13.91 6.65
CA VAL A 384 -1.11 13.45 6.49
C VAL A 384 -0.20 14.05 7.57
N ALA A 385 -0.39 15.32 7.95
CA ALA A 385 0.37 15.94 9.04
C ALA A 385 0.11 15.25 10.39
N ASP A 386 -1.13 14.88 10.69
CA ASP A 386 -1.48 14.11 11.89
C ASP A 386 -0.72 12.77 11.94
N LEU A 387 -0.61 12.08 10.80
CA LEU A 387 0.17 10.83 10.70
C LEU A 387 1.67 11.06 10.90
N VAL A 388 2.24 12.10 10.29
CA VAL A 388 3.67 12.43 10.44
C VAL A 388 3.99 12.74 11.90
N HIS A 389 3.18 13.57 12.56
CA HIS A 389 3.37 13.90 13.97
C HIS A 389 3.27 12.66 14.86
N ALA A 390 2.34 11.73 14.57
CA ALA A 390 2.24 10.45 15.27
C ALA A 390 3.49 9.59 15.06
N MET A 391 4.03 9.53 13.84
CA MET A 391 5.26 8.79 13.53
C MET A 391 6.48 9.37 14.23
N GLU A 392 6.64 10.70 14.21
CA GLU A 392 7.72 11.39 14.94
C GLU A 392 7.64 11.16 16.46
N ALA A 393 6.42 11.19 17.02
CA ALA A 393 6.20 10.93 18.45
C ALA A 393 6.52 9.49 18.85
N ASP A 394 6.20 8.50 18.00
CA ASP A 394 6.46 7.09 18.27
C ASP A 394 7.94 6.70 18.08
N THR A 395 8.56 7.22 17.03
CA THR A 395 9.94 6.85 16.67
C THR A 395 11.02 7.71 17.33
N GLY A 396 10.68 8.94 17.71
CA GLY A 396 11.66 9.96 18.07
C GLY A 396 12.53 10.44 16.90
N LEU A 397 12.23 10.03 15.67
CA LEU A 397 12.95 10.41 14.46
C LEU A 397 12.22 11.57 13.78
N PRO A 398 12.90 12.73 13.57
CA PRO A 398 12.29 13.81 12.83
C PRO A 398 12.17 13.44 11.34
N LEU A 399 11.06 13.82 10.71
CA LEU A 399 10.93 13.75 9.26
C LEU A 399 11.88 14.76 8.61
N GLY A 400 12.86 14.28 7.84
CA GLY A 400 13.76 15.16 7.11
C GLY A 400 13.08 15.83 5.91
N GLN A 401 12.40 15.03 5.11
CA GLN A 401 11.63 15.43 3.92
C GLN A 401 10.55 14.38 3.64
N LEU A 402 9.45 14.80 3.01
CA LEU A 402 8.40 13.88 2.57
C LEU A 402 8.52 13.63 1.06
N LYS A 403 8.63 12.38 0.65
CA LYS A 403 8.56 12.00 -0.75
C LYS A 403 7.12 11.67 -1.12
N ALA A 404 6.60 12.33 -2.17
CA ALA A 404 5.19 12.29 -2.54
C ALA A 404 4.99 11.66 -3.92
N ASP A 405 4.15 10.64 -4.02
CA ASP A 405 3.70 10.05 -5.27
C ASP A 405 2.18 9.84 -5.30
N GLY A 406 1.68 9.13 -6.32
CA GLY A 406 0.26 8.95 -6.54
C GLY A 406 -0.39 10.06 -7.35
N GLY A 407 -1.64 9.84 -7.74
CA GLY A 407 -2.35 10.72 -8.69
C GLY A 407 -2.53 12.15 -8.20
N ALA A 408 -2.90 12.34 -6.92
CA ALA A 408 -3.14 13.66 -6.34
C ALA A 408 -1.85 14.44 -6.02
N SER A 409 -0.67 13.80 -6.03
CA SER A 409 0.61 14.52 -5.91
C SER A 409 0.93 15.43 -7.11
N ARG A 410 0.14 15.35 -8.19
CA ARG A 410 0.24 16.25 -9.35
C ARG A 410 -0.25 17.66 -9.04
N ASP A 411 -1.14 17.82 -8.07
CA ASP A 411 -1.69 19.09 -7.62
C ASP A 411 -0.61 19.87 -6.86
N ALA A 412 -0.14 20.97 -7.46
CA ALA A 412 0.94 21.77 -6.89
C ALA A 412 0.47 22.58 -5.66
N PHE A 413 -0.80 22.99 -5.62
CA PHE A 413 -1.38 23.62 -4.44
C PHE A 413 -1.37 22.68 -3.23
N LEU A 414 -1.85 21.45 -3.42
CA LEU A 414 -1.83 20.43 -2.36
C LEU A 414 -0.41 20.15 -1.86
N MET A 415 0.56 20.01 -2.77
CA MET A 415 1.95 19.71 -2.39
C MET A 415 2.63 20.89 -1.66
N GLN A 416 2.37 22.11 -2.10
CA GLN A 416 2.87 23.30 -1.40
C GLN A 416 2.24 23.42 -0.01
N PHE A 417 0.91 23.25 0.08
CA PHE A 417 0.23 23.31 1.37
C PHE A 417 0.68 22.20 2.30
N GLN A 418 0.97 21.00 1.76
CA GLN A 418 1.55 19.91 2.54
C GLN A 418 2.93 20.27 3.10
N ALA A 419 3.79 20.91 2.30
CA ALA A 419 5.10 21.37 2.76
C ALA A 419 4.95 22.43 3.87
N ASP A 420 4.02 23.37 3.68
CA ASP A 420 3.73 24.44 4.61
C ASP A 420 3.23 23.92 5.96
N ILE A 421 2.27 22.99 5.95
CA ILE A 421 1.66 22.47 7.18
C ILE A 421 2.56 21.51 7.95
N LEU A 422 3.47 20.81 7.25
CA LEU A 422 4.48 19.95 7.87
C LEU A 422 5.72 20.72 8.35
N ASP A 423 5.97 21.91 7.82
CA ASP A 423 7.25 22.61 7.96
C ASP A 423 8.43 21.75 7.47
N ARG A 424 8.21 21.02 6.41
CA ARG A 424 9.18 20.10 5.80
C ARG A 424 9.09 20.19 4.28
N GLU A 425 10.23 19.95 3.63
CA GLU A 425 10.24 19.86 2.18
C GLU A 425 9.46 18.66 1.68
N VAL A 426 8.60 18.86 0.68
CA VAL A 426 7.90 17.79 -0.04
C VAL A 426 8.55 17.64 -1.40
N ARG A 427 8.98 16.42 -1.73
CA ARG A 427 9.65 16.11 -2.99
C ARG A 427 8.85 15.14 -3.83
N ARG A 428 8.63 15.52 -5.07
CA ARG A 428 8.00 14.67 -6.08
C ARG A 428 9.09 14.06 -6.97
N PRO A 429 9.08 12.71 -7.17
CA PRO A 429 10.07 12.05 -8.00
C PRO A 429 9.82 12.31 -9.49
N ALA A 430 10.89 12.27 -10.30
CA ALA A 430 10.81 12.35 -11.75
C ALA A 430 10.07 11.13 -12.33
N ILE A 431 10.28 9.93 -11.75
CA ILE A 431 9.58 8.71 -12.11
C ILE A 431 8.44 8.50 -11.12
N ARG A 432 7.22 8.56 -11.61
CA ARG A 432 6.01 8.48 -10.77
C ARG A 432 5.55 7.06 -10.47
N GLU A 433 6.01 6.10 -11.26
CA GLU A 433 5.72 4.68 -11.11
C GLU A 433 6.63 4.04 -10.03
N THR A 434 6.65 4.65 -8.86
CA THR A 434 7.57 4.31 -7.76
C THR A 434 7.34 2.89 -7.22
N THR A 435 6.11 2.41 -7.22
CA THR A 435 5.75 1.04 -6.83
C THR A 435 6.40 0.02 -7.76
N ALA A 436 6.19 0.16 -9.07
CA ALA A 436 6.81 -0.72 -10.06
C ALA A 436 8.35 -0.60 -10.07
N LEU A 437 8.87 0.63 -9.90
CA LEU A 437 10.31 0.89 -9.81
C LEU A 437 10.92 0.18 -8.59
N GLY A 438 10.23 0.17 -7.45
CA GLY A 438 10.68 -0.54 -6.26
C GLY A 438 10.83 -2.04 -6.48
N ALA A 439 9.86 -2.68 -7.14
CA ALA A 439 9.96 -4.08 -7.52
C ALA A 439 11.11 -4.35 -8.50
N ALA A 440 11.30 -3.45 -9.48
CA ALA A 440 12.44 -3.51 -10.40
C ALA A 440 13.79 -3.37 -9.67
N TYR A 441 13.87 -2.47 -8.67
CA TYR A 441 15.07 -2.30 -7.84
C TYR A 441 15.42 -3.57 -7.06
N LEU A 442 14.43 -4.18 -6.39
CA LEU A 442 14.64 -5.44 -5.65
C LEU A 442 15.13 -6.56 -6.58
N ALA A 443 14.49 -6.71 -7.74
CA ALA A 443 14.90 -7.70 -8.73
C ALA A 443 16.28 -7.41 -9.30
N GLY A 444 16.61 -6.16 -9.58
CA GLY A 444 17.91 -5.75 -10.11
C GLY A 444 19.05 -5.90 -9.12
N LEU A 445 18.81 -5.70 -7.82
CA LEU A 445 19.79 -6.00 -6.76
C LEU A 445 20.12 -7.51 -6.73
N ALA A 446 19.09 -8.36 -6.67
CA ALA A 446 19.28 -9.81 -6.64
C ALA A 446 19.94 -10.37 -7.93
N ALA A 447 19.69 -9.72 -9.08
CA ALA A 447 20.31 -10.08 -10.36
C ALA A 447 21.69 -9.43 -10.60
N GLY A 448 22.18 -8.60 -9.67
CA GLY A 448 23.47 -7.94 -9.78
C GLY A 448 23.53 -6.81 -10.82
N VAL A 449 22.39 -6.25 -11.22
CA VAL A 449 22.32 -5.06 -12.11
C VAL A 449 22.83 -3.82 -11.38
N TRP A 450 22.52 -3.69 -10.09
CA TRP A 450 23.04 -2.66 -9.21
C TRP A 450 23.76 -3.29 -8.01
N SER A 451 24.80 -2.60 -7.54
CA SER A 451 25.68 -3.10 -6.48
C SER A 451 25.10 -2.94 -5.06
N GLY A 452 24.05 -2.15 -4.89
CA GLY A 452 23.42 -1.89 -3.59
C GLY A 452 22.57 -0.62 -3.56
N THR A 453 21.92 -0.38 -2.42
CA THR A 453 21.04 0.77 -2.20
C THR A 453 21.73 2.13 -2.35
N GLY A 454 23.04 2.21 -2.13
CA GLY A 454 23.83 3.41 -2.37
C GLY A 454 23.89 3.84 -3.84
N GLU A 455 23.89 2.87 -4.78
CA GLU A 455 23.78 3.16 -6.22
C GLU A 455 22.37 3.63 -6.56
N LEU A 456 21.32 2.94 -6.07
CA LEU A 456 19.91 3.30 -6.26
C LEU A 456 19.60 4.71 -5.75
N ARG A 457 20.16 5.09 -4.60
CA ARG A 457 19.99 6.44 -4.03
C ARG A 457 20.51 7.54 -4.96
N ARG A 458 21.60 7.30 -5.68
CA ARG A 458 22.15 8.25 -6.67
C ARG A 458 21.32 8.36 -7.94
N LEU A 459 20.57 7.33 -8.26
CA LEU A 459 19.67 7.31 -9.41
C LEU A 459 18.35 8.03 -9.16
N TRP A 460 17.92 8.12 -7.90
CA TRP A 460 16.68 8.83 -7.56
C TRP A 460 16.78 10.31 -7.92
N ARG A 461 15.83 10.82 -8.71
CA ARG A 461 15.79 12.21 -9.17
C ARG A 461 14.51 12.89 -8.70
N CYS A 462 14.65 14.11 -8.19
CA CYS A 462 13.53 14.99 -7.87
C CYS A 462 13.08 15.71 -9.14
N ASP A 463 11.77 15.68 -9.44
CA ASP A 463 11.15 16.52 -10.47
C ASP A 463 10.86 17.91 -9.91
N THR A 464 10.18 17.97 -8.79
CA THR A 464 9.75 19.19 -8.13
C THR A 464 9.93 19.09 -6.62
N ALA A 465 10.49 20.12 -6.02
CA ALA A 465 10.58 20.29 -4.57
C ALA A 465 9.71 21.48 -4.13
N PHE A 466 8.94 21.27 -3.08
CA PHE A 466 8.09 22.28 -2.45
C PHE A 466 8.66 22.56 -1.07
N SER A 467 9.19 23.77 -0.89
CA SER A 467 9.74 24.22 0.39
C SER A 467 8.68 24.95 1.22
N PRO A 468 8.67 24.77 2.55
CA PRO A 468 7.72 25.48 3.40
C PRO A 468 7.92 26.99 3.33
N ALA A 469 6.80 27.70 3.22
CA ALA A 469 6.78 29.17 3.14
C ALA A 469 5.81 29.83 4.14
N MET A 470 4.99 29.01 4.83
CA MET A 470 3.98 29.49 5.79
C MET A 470 4.62 29.89 7.12
N PRO A 471 4.29 31.08 7.67
CA PRO A 471 4.74 31.45 9.01
C PRO A 471 4.28 30.45 10.10
N PRO A 472 5.13 30.21 11.12
CA PRO A 472 4.79 29.26 12.19
C PRO A 472 3.46 29.54 12.88
N GLU A 473 3.17 30.78 13.21
CA GLU A 473 1.93 31.20 13.87
C GLU A 473 0.68 30.85 13.03
N GLN A 474 0.76 31.03 11.71
CA GLN A 474 -0.33 30.68 10.82
C GLN A 474 -0.52 29.16 10.77
N ARG A 475 0.57 28.38 10.70
CA ARG A 475 0.54 26.91 10.69
C ARG A 475 -0.08 26.37 11.96
N GLU A 476 0.37 26.85 13.12
CA GLU A 476 -0.16 26.44 14.42
C GLU A 476 -1.66 26.73 14.54
N HIS A 477 -2.08 27.93 14.13
CA HIS A 477 -3.50 28.31 14.11
C HIS A 477 -4.33 27.36 13.23
N LEU A 478 -3.87 27.07 12.01
CA LEU A 478 -4.57 26.18 11.09
C LEU A 478 -4.70 24.74 11.64
N LEU A 479 -3.64 24.20 12.24
CA LEU A 479 -3.64 22.89 12.88
C LEU A 479 -4.59 22.86 14.10
N GLU A 480 -4.59 23.90 14.93
CA GLU A 480 -5.52 24.02 16.05
C GLU A 480 -6.99 23.95 15.58
N GLN A 481 -7.32 24.73 14.55
CA GLN A 481 -8.69 24.74 14.01
C GLN A 481 -9.05 23.42 13.33
N TRP A 482 -8.10 22.76 12.65
CA TRP A 482 -8.27 21.42 12.10
C TRP A 482 -8.63 20.40 13.21
N HIS A 483 -7.81 20.32 14.27
CA HIS A 483 -8.07 19.40 15.38
C HIS A 483 -9.40 19.70 16.08
N ARG A 484 -9.79 20.97 16.15
CA ARG A 484 -11.11 21.36 16.67
C ARG A 484 -12.24 20.88 15.76
N ALA A 485 -12.06 20.91 14.43
CA ALA A 485 -13.04 20.36 13.48
C ALA A 485 -13.13 18.84 13.58
N VAL A 486 -11.99 18.13 13.63
CA VAL A 486 -11.94 16.68 13.84
C VAL A 486 -12.68 16.28 15.12
N GLY A 487 -12.46 16.98 16.23
CA GLY A 487 -13.15 16.72 17.49
C GLY A 487 -14.67 16.79 17.39
N ARG A 488 -15.22 17.56 16.43
CA ARG A 488 -16.68 17.65 16.18
C ARG A 488 -17.23 16.58 15.26
N SER A 489 -16.38 15.92 14.49
CA SER A 489 -16.78 14.83 13.58
C SER A 489 -16.86 13.48 14.27
N ARG A 490 -16.23 13.36 15.44
CA ARG A 490 -16.12 12.09 16.18
C ARG A 490 -17.45 11.67 16.78
N ASP A 491 -17.62 10.35 16.91
CA ASP A 491 -18.79 9.70 17.53
C ASP A 491 -20.17 10.12 16.94
N TRP A 492 -20.19 10.72 15.76
CA TRP A 492 -21.39 11.27 15.14
C TRP A 492 -22.51 10.23 14.92
N ALA A 493 -22.16 9.01 14.56
CA ALA A 493 -23.08 7.93 14.19
C ALA A 493 -23.38 6.95 15.36
N ARG A 494 -23.09 7.35 16.59
CA ARG A 494 -23.49 6.61 17.81
C ARG A 494 -24.91 6.90 18.24
#